data_69f588d0b20b1f9d4be4d66b00aa1bda
#
_entry.id   69f588d0b20b1f9d4be4d66b00aa1bda
#
_cell.length_a   1.000
_cell.length_b   1.000
_cell.length_c   1.000
_cell.angle_alpha   90.00
_cell.angle_beta   90.00
_cell.angle_gamma   90.00
#
_symmetry.space_group_name_H-M   'P 1'
#
loop_
_entity.id
_entity.type
_entity.pdbx_description
1 polymer ?
#
loop_
_entity_poly.entity_id
_entity_poly.type
_entity_poly.pdbx_seq_one_letter_code
_entity_poly.pdbx_strand_id
1 'polypeptide(L)'
;SSYLGNGKNPWQEPYWYRTTFTLPKQYKNKKIWLNLNGINYRADVWINGHQIGKKEDVAGMFRRFKFDITDYIQPTQNCIAIKIYQVDHPGTPNPGTQFIAFGPNRGTASDLFKDETLKFTGGWDCAPVVRDRNMGIYQSVTLEATDQVTIEDPYIITTLPQKDTTVADITIKATVHNHSDKMISGKVKATIRLINELVYPSYTRKLAGSMKPISVTLPVTMLPNESKEITLSPQKFSVLSIQNPYLWYPNGYGEQYMHSLDLSFDMNNGKSSDREKVNFGIREITSELMKNRSEERRV
;
A
#
# COMPACT_ATOMS: atom_id res chain seq x y z
N SER A 1 28.38 -0.69 -25.04
CA SER A 1 28.83 -2.10 -25.15
C SER A 1 28.95 -2.84 -23.81
N SER A 2 28.81 -2.17 -22.68
CA SER A 2 28.96 -2.79 -21.35
C SER A 2 27.67 -3.34 -20.74
N TYR A 3 26.51 -3.07 -21.32
CA TYR A 3 25.24 -3.49 -20.75
C TYR A 3 24.92 -4.97 -20.88
N LEU A 4 25.56 -5.65 -21.80
CA LEU A 4 25.47 -7.10 -22.01
C LEU A 4 26.86 -7.73 -22.06
N GLY A 5 27.86 -7.04 -21.51
CA GLY A 5 29.26 -7.45 -21.59
C GLY A 5 29.51 -8.82 -20.98
N ASN A 6 30.64 -9.42 -21.37
CA ASN A 6 31.15 -10.74 -21.03
C ASN A 6 31.36 -11.04 -19.54
N GLY A 7 30.60 -10.38 -18.66
CA GLY A 7 30.60 -10.55 -17.21
C GLY A 7 29.35 -11.24 -16.70
N LYS A 8 29.38 -11.67 -15.46
CA LYS A 8 28.21 -12.19 -14.72
C LYS A 8 27.08 -11.19 -14.79
N ASN A 9 25.90 -11.62 -15.17
CA ASN A 9 24.72 -10.78 -15.12
C ASN A 9 24.35 -10.48 -13.66
N PRO A 10 24.23 -9.19 -13.25
CA PRO A 10 24.00 -8.86 -11.84
C PRO A 10 22.72 -9.47 -11.28
N TRP A 11 21.71 -9.72 -12.14
CA TRP A 11 20.45 -10.31 -11.73
C TRP A 11 20.51 -11.82 -11.45
N GLN A 12 21.62 -12.49 -11.75
CA GLN A 12 21.80 -13.93 -11.48
C GLN A 12 22.16 -14.21 -10.02
N GLU A 13 22.70 -13.21 -9.32
CA GLU A 13 23.09 -13.34 -7.92
C GLU A 13 22.10 -12.59 -7.04
N PRO A 14 21.68 -13.15 -5.90
CA PRO A 14 20.81 -12.45 -4.96
C PRO A 14 21.54 -11.30 -4.27
N TYR A 15 20.83 -10.21 -3.99
CA TYR A 15 21.38 -9.04 -3.32
C TYR A 15 21.05 -9.06 -1.83
N TRP A 16 22.04 -8.71 -1.01
CA TRP A 16 21.90 -8.58 0.41
C TRP A 16 21.78 -7.12 0.82
N TYR A 17 20.74 -6.83 1.59
CA TYR A 17 20.55 -5.56 2.28
C TYR A 17 20.66 -5.83 3.78
N ARG A 18 21.50 -5.08 4.48
CA ARG A 18 21.72 -5.23 5.91
C ARG A 18 21.87 -3.89 6.57
N THR A 19 21.15 -3.67 7.68
CA THR A 19 21.32 -2.48 8.51
C THR A 19 21.11 -2.80 9.97
N THR A 20 21.63 -1.93 10.83
CA THR A 20 21.39 -1.99 12.26
C THR A 20 20.58 -0.80 12.72
N PHE A 21 19.78 -0.98 13.76
CA PHE A 21 18.95 0.07 14.32
C PHE A 21 18.76 -0.12 15.82
N THR A 22 18.40 0.97 16.50
CA THR A 22 17.98 0.97 17.89
C THR A 22 16.49 1.28 17.96
N LEU A 23 15.77 0.53 18.77
CA LEU A 23 14.33 0.73 18.93
C LEU A 23 14.06 2.07 19.65
N PRO A 24 13.18 2.95 19.13
CA PRO A 24 12.77 4.17 19.82
C PRO A 24 12.19 3.86 21.21
N LYS A 25 12.51 4.67 22.20
CA LYS A 25 12.06 4.45 23.60
C LYS A 25 10.54 4.34 23.74
N GLN A 26 9.80 5.07 22.92
CA GLN A 26 8.33 5.05 22.88
C GLN A 26 7.73 3.73 22.38
N TYR A 27 8.54 2.86 21.77
CA TYR A 27 8.12 1.54 21.28
C TYR A 27 8.20 0.45 22.35
N LYS A 28 8.74 0.78 23.53
CA LYS A 28 8.84 -0.17 24.65
C LYS A 28 7.45 -0.69 25.04
N ASN A 29 7.35 -2.00 25.24
CA ASN A 29 6.10 -2.71 25.59
C ASN A 29 4.98 -2.61 24.54
N LYS A 30 5.34 -2.36 23.29
CA LYS A 30 4.44 -2.37 22.15
C LYS A 30 4.65 -3.63 21.30
N LYS A 31 3.67 -3.97 20.48
CA LYS A 31 3.85 -4.83 19.32
C LYS A 31 4.70 -4.09 18.30
N ILE A 32 5.70 -4.77 17.75
CA ILE A 32 6.63 -4.18 16.78
C ILE A 32 6.47 -4.88 15.44
N TRP A 33 6.17 -4.08 14.45
CA TRP A 33 5.95 -4.55 13.08
C TRP A 33 7.08 -4.07 12.18
N LEU A 34 7.56 -4.99 11.34
CA LEU A 34 8.44 -4.68 10.22
C LEU A 34 7.62 -4.69 8.93
N ASN A 35 7.58 -3.55 8.24
CA ASN A 35 6.87 -3.41 6.98
C ASN A 35 7.85 -3.33 5.82
N LEU A 36 7.71 -4.21 4.83
CA LEU A 36 8.35 -4.14 3.53
C LEU A 36 7.30 -3.62 2.53
N ASN A 37 7.40 -2.35 2.15
CA ASN A 37 6.39 -1.69 1.32
C ASN A 37 6.53 -1.97 -0.18
N GLY A 38 7.67 -2.49 -0.61
CA GLY A 38 7.88 -2.90 -1.98
C GLY A 38 9.27 -3.47 -2.20
N ILE A 39 9.30 -4.70 -2.66
CA ILE A 39 10.50 -5.44 -3.07
C ILE A 39 10.31 -5.96 -4.49
N ASN A 40 11.40 -6.24 -5.19
CA ASN A 40 11.37 -6.94 -6.47
C ASN A 40 12.51 -7.95 -6.51
N TYR A 41 12.29 -9.26 -6.45
CA TYR A 41 10.97 -9.87 -6.63
C TYR A 41 10.61 -10.73 -5.42
N ARG A 42 11.55 -11.57 -4.90
CA ARG A 42 11.39 -12.46 -3.75
C ARG A 42 12.39 -12.11 -2.66
N ALA A 43 12.06 -12.38 -1.42
CA ALA A 43 12.97 -12.11 -0.32
C ALA A 43 12.94 -13.19 0.76
N ASP A 44 14.14 -13.49 1.29
CA ASP A 44 14.28 -14.02 2.64
C ASP A 44 14.54 -12.85 3.59
N VAL A 45 13.94 -12.88 4.77
CA VAL A 45 13.98 -11.78 5.73
C VAL A 45 14.39 -12.30 7.11
N TRP A 46 15.38 -11.64 7.73
CA TRP A 46 15.87 -11.97 9.08
C TRP A 46 15.85 -10.75 9.98
N ILE A 47 15.59 -10.99 11.25
CA ILE A 47 15.78 -10.05 12.34
C ILE A 47 16.62 -10.71 13.43
N ASN A 48 17.74 -10.11 13.83
CA ASN A 48 18.66 -10.61 14.86
C ASN A 48 19.07 -12.09 14.66
N GLY A 49 19.22 -12.53 13.40
CA GLY A 49 19.55 -13.90 13.04
C GLY A 49 18.37 -14.87 12.91
N HIS A 50 17.16 -14.47 13.30
CA HIS A 50 15.94 -15.27 13.14
C HIS A 50 15.29 -14.99 11.81
N GLN A 51 15.03 -16.04 11.01
CA GLN A 51 14.30 -15.92 9.74
C GLN A 51 12.81 -15.73 10.01
N ILE A 52 12.27 -14.58 9.57
CA ILE A 52 10.85 -14.19 9.76
C ILE A 52 10.05 -14.23 8.46
N GLY A 53 10.70 -14.30 7.31
CA GLY A 53 10.06 -14.43 6.00
C GLY A 53 10.91 -15.28 5.07
N LYS A 54 10.26 -16.08 4.23
CA LYS A 54 10.90 -16.93 3.23
C LYS A 54 10.51 -16.49 1.83
N LYS A 55 11.43 -16.66 0.87
CA LYS A 55 11.23 -16.28 -0.53
C LYS A 55 10.02 -16.93 -1.21
N GLU A 56 9.53 -18.06 -0.67
CA GLU A 56 8.33 -18.73 -1.15
C GLU A 56 7.07 -17.93 -0.85
N ASP A 57 7.03 -17.24 0.29
CA ASP A 57 5.87 -16.48 0.80
C ASP A 57 6.02 -14.98 0.51
N VAL A 58 7.27 -14.48 0.55
CA VAL A 58 7.60 -13.07 0.34
C VAL A 58 7.96 -12.86 -1.12
N ALA A 59 6.95 -12.76 -1.98
CA ALA A 59 7.10 -12.65 -3.42
C ALA A 59 6.08 -11.70 -4.04
N GLY A 60 6.50 -10.98 -5.10
CA GLY A 60 5.66 -10.07 -5.88
C GLY A 60 6.01 -8.59 -5.65
N MET A 61 6.21 -7.85 -6.75
CA MET A 61 6.65 -6.45 -6.69
C MET A 61 5.59 -5.53 -6.08
N PHE A 62 4.30 -5.79 -6.31
CA PHE A 62 3.21 -4.91 -5.90
C PHE A 62 2.56 -5.33 -4.57
N ARG A 63 3.22 -6.22 -3.82
CA ARG A 63 2.77 -6.67 -2.50
C ARG A 63 3.49 -5.92 -1.39
N ARG A 64 2.77 -5.72 -0.29
CA ARG A 64 3.32 -5.25 0.99
C ARG A 64 3.36 -6.42 1.95
N PHE A 65 4.42 -6.50 2.75
CA PHE A 65 4.58 -7.56 3.74
C PHE A 65 4.76 -6.92 5.11
N LYS A 66 4.02 -7.44 6.09
CA LYS A 66 4.06 -6.99 7.49
C LYS A 66 4.39 -8.19 8.37
N PHE A 67 5.43 -8.06 9.19
CA PHE A 67 5.90 -9.11 10.09
C PHE A 67 5.82 -8.65 11.54
N ASP A 68 5.23 -9.46 12.42
CA ASP A 68 5.36 -9.28 13.87
C ASP A 68 6.77 -9.70 14.28
N ILE A 69 7.58 -8.75 14.72
CA ILE A 69 8.96 -8.97 15.15
C ILE A 69 9.14 -8.76 16.66
N THR A 70 8.04 -8.64 17.39
CA THR A 70 8.02 -8.29 18.82
C THR A 70 8.94 -9.19 19.65
N ASP A 71 8.88 -10.50 19.43
CA ASP A 71 9.64 -11.48 20.21
C ASP A 71 11.13 -11.57 19.83
N TYR A 72 11.52 -10.95 18.72
CA TYR A 72 12.90 -10.97 18.22
C TYR A 72 13.67 -9.68 18.48
N ILE A 73 13.00 -8.64 19.02
CA ILE A 73 13.59 -7.33 19.26
C ILE A 73 14.41 -7.32 20.54
N GLN A 74 15.61 -6.74 20.47
CA GLN A 74 16.50 -6.53 21.59
C GLN A 74 16.45 -5.07 22.08
N PRO A 75 16.67 -4.83 23.38
CA PRO A 75 16.61 -3.47 23.94
C PRO A 75 17.68 -2.51 23.39
N THR A 76 18.78 -3.05 22.90
CA THR A 76 19.95 -2.27 22.45
C THR A 76 19.99 -2.16 20.94
N GLN A 77 20.84 -2.94 20.30
CA GLN A 77 21.06 -2.90 18.86
C GLN A 77 20.38 -4.08 18.19
N ASN A 78 19.63 -3.80 17.15
CA ASN A 78 18.97 -4.80 16.31
C ASN A 78 19.60 -4.79 14.91
N CYS A 79 19.54 -5.94 14.24
CA CYS A 79 20.03 -6.11 12.89
C CYS A 79 18.92 -6.71 12.02
N ILE A 80 18.60 -6.04 10.92
CA ILE A 80 17.78 -6.60 9.85
C ILE A 80 18.68 -7.01 8.69
N ALA A 81 18.41 -8.17 8.09
CA ALA A 81 19.01 -8.61 6.85
C ALA A 81 17.93 -9.11 5.90
N ILE A 82 18.00 -8.67 4.65
CA ILE A 82 17.05 -9.04 3.59
C ILE A 82 17.87 -9.50 2.39
N LYS A 83 17.59 -10.73 1.94
CA LYS A 83 18.19 -11.29 0.73
C LYS A 83 17.17 -11.26 -0.38
N ILE A 84 17.40 -10.42 -1.38
CA ILE A 84 16.50 -10.26 -2.54
C ILE A 84 16.95 -11.20 -3.66
N TYR A 85 15.99 -11.92 -4.20
CA TYR A 85 16.16 -12.80 -5.37
C TYR A 85 15.53 -12.17 -6.60
N GLN A 86 16.04 -12.56 -7.76
CA GLN A 86 15.53 -12.11 -9.04
C GLN A 86 14.06 -12.52 -9.27
N VAL A 87 13.47 -11.96 -10.31
CA VAL A 87 12.20 -12.44 -10.88
C VAL A 87 12.31 -13.91 -11.28
N ASP A 88 11.21 -14.63 -11.29
CA ASP A 88 11.19 -16.06 -11.63
C ASP A 88 11.51 -16.29 -13.12
N HIS A 89 11.14 -15.33 -13.98
CA HIS A 89 11.33 -15.39 -15.43
C HIS A 89 12.16 -14.18 -15.91
N PRO A 90 13.48 -14.15 -15.66
CA PRO A 90 14.32 -12.98 -15.94
C PRO A 90 14.51 -12.69 -17.45
N GLY A 91 14.04 -13.58 -18.31
CA GLY A 91 14.23 -13.50 -19.75
C GLY A 91 15.69 -13.57 -20.17
N THR A 92 15.93 -13.78 -21.46
CA THR A 92 17.27 -13.77 -22.04
C THR A 92 17.41 -12.59 -22.98
N PRO A 93 18.43 -11.74 -22.83
CA PRO A 93 18.71 -10.68 -23.79
C PRO A 93 18.95 -11.27 -25.19
N ASN A 94 18.47 -10.58 -26.21
CA ASN A 94 18.74 -10.99 -27.58
C ASN A 94 20.25 -10.79 -27.89
N PRO A 95 20.97 -11.81 -28.34
CA PRO A 95 22.37 -11.66 -28.71
C PRO A 95 22.57 -10.54 -29.75
N GLY A 96 23.49 -9.64 -29.49
CA GLY A 96 23.83 -8.54 -30.40
C GLY A 96 22.87 -7.33 -30.35
N THR A 97 21.87 -7.31 -29.48
CA THR A 97 21.01 -6.13 -29.25
C THR A 97 20.93 -5.74 -27.79
N GLN A 98 20.64 -4.47 -27.53
CA GLN A 98 20.40 -3.96 -26.18
C GLN A 98 18.94 -4.20 -25.73
N PHE A 99 18.13 -4.84 -26.58
CA PHE A 99 16.69 -4.98 -26.39
C PHE A 99 16.33 -6.44 -26.14
N ILE A 100 15.32 -6.67 -25.30
CA ILE A 100 14.61 -7.93 -25.31
C ILE A 100 13.70 -7.90 -26.53
N ALA A 101 13.89 -8.87 -27.42
CA ALA A 101 13.09 -8.93 -28.64
C ALA A 101 11.65 -9.39 -28.34
N PHE A 102 10.69 -8.74 -28.95
CA PHE A 102 9.29 -9.10 -28.91
C PHE A 102 8.93 -10.05 -30.07
N GLY A 103 8.17 -11.09 -29.78
CA GLY A 103 7.60 -12.01 -30.78
C GLY A 103 8.03 -13.45 -30.64
N PRO A 104 7.31 -14.39 -31.30
CA PRO A 104 7.41 -15.83 -31.06
C PRO A 104 8.77 -16.44 -31.39
N ASN A 105 9.59 -15.76 -32.20
CA ASN A 105 10.93 -16.26 -32.62
C ASN A 105 12.07 -15.37 -32.13
N ARG A 106 11.83 -14.44 -31.19
CA ARG A 106 12.80 -13.40 -30.81
C ARG A 106 13.09 -13.38 -29.33
N GLY A 107 13.34 -14.55 -28.72
CA GLY A 107 13.76 -14.63 -27.33
C GLY A 107 12.64 -14.27 -26.34
N THR A 108 12.98 -14.17 -25.14
CA THR A 108 12.19 -14.41 -23.95
C THR A 108 11.62 -13.15 -23.30
N ALA A 109 11.38 -12.06 -24.04
CA ALA A 109 10.68 -10.90 -23.49
C ALA A 109 9.30 -11.28 -22.93
N SER A 110 8.63 -12.24 -23.59
CA SER A 110 7.36 -12.78 -23.12
C SER A 110 7.46 -13.45 -21.74
N ASP A 111 8.62 -13.99 -21.38
CA ASP A 111 8.81 -14.64 -20.09
C ASP A 111 8.83 -13.62 -18.94
N LEU A 112 9.45 -12.45 -19.13
CA LEU A 112 9.39 -11.37 -18.13
C LEU A 112 7.97 -10.89 -17.82
N PHE A 113 7.04 -11.08 -18.75
CA PHE A 113 5.64 -10.69 -18.56
C PHE A 113 4.80 -11.71 -17.78
N LYS A 114 5.40 -12.87 -17.45
CA LYS A 114 4.77 -13.87 -16.59
C LYS A 114 4.83 -13.49 -15.11
N ASP A 115 5.83 -12.68 -14.72
CA ASP A 115 5.98 -12.22 -13.34
C ASP A 115 5.17 -10.97 -13.07
N GLU A 116 4.69 -10.81 -11.84
CA GLU A 116 4.02 -9.61 -11.36
C GLU A 116 5.03 -8.52 -11.01
N THR A 117 5.67 -7.95 -12.05
CA THR A 117 6.68 -6.89 -11.92
C THR A 117 6.41 -5.76 -12.92
N LEU A 118 7.21 -4.69 -12.87
CA LEU A 118 7.13 -3.60 -13.83
C LEU A 118 7.47 -4.08 -15.23
N LYS A 119 6.56 -3.96 -16.18
CA LYS A 119 6.73 -4.47 -17.54
C LYS A 119 7.84 -3.75 -18.31
N PHE A 120 8.16 -2.49 -17.99
CA PHE A 120 9.29 -1.79 -18.60
C PHE A 120 10.66 -2.41 -18.22
N THR A 121 10.73 -3.33 -17.25
CA THR A 121 11.93 -4.13 -16.97
C THR A 121 12.42 -4.86 -18.21
N GLY A 122 11.51 -5.26 -19.10
CA GLY A 122 11.80 -5.86 -20.41
C GLY A 122 12.17 -4.87 -21.51
N GLY A 123 12.23 -3.57 -21.18
CA GLY A 123 12.38 -2.47 -22.12
C GLY A 123 11.06 -1.76 -22.37
N TRP A 124 11.12 -0.45 -22.60
CA TRP A 124 9.98 0.38 -22.91
C TRP A 124 10.16 0.95 -24.31
N ASP A 125 9.24 0.57 -25.22
CA ASP A 125 9.33 0.97 -26.61
C ASP A 125 10.71 0.63 -27.22
N CYS A 126 11.54 1.62 -27.50
CA CYS A 126 12.92 1.46 -27.97
C CYS A 126 13.97 1.57 -26.83
N ALA A 127 13.57 1.65 -25.57
CA ALA A 127 14.50 1.75 -24.46
C ALA A 127 15.18 0.40 -24.16
N PRO A 128 16.47 0.40 -23.75
CA PRO A 128 17.17 -0.82 -23.40
C PRO A 128 16.55 -1.55 -22.20
N VAL A 129 16.75 -2.87 -22.18
CA VAL A 129 16.37 -3.69 -21.03
C VAL A 129 17.14 -3.27 -19.79
N VAL A 130 16.45 -3.17 -18.66
CA VAL A 130 17.09 -2.94 -17.37
C VAL A 130 17.91 -4.16 -16.97
N ARG A 131 19.23 -3.96 -16.82
CA ARG A 131 20.22 -5.04 -16.67
C ARG A 131 19.98 -5.90 -15.42
N ASP A 132 19.61 -5.28 -14.29
CA ASP A 132 19.36 -5.95 -13.02
C ASP A 132 17.89 -6.37 -12.81
N ARG A 133 17.06 -6.21 -13.84
CA ARG A 133 15.61 -6.50 -13.78
C ARG A 133 14.87 -5.72 -12.70
N ASN A 134 15.38 -4.53 -12.33
CA ASN A 134 14.88 -3.73 -11.20
C ASN A 134 14.84 -4.52 -9.88
N MET A 135 15.73 -5.51 -9.73
CA MET A 135 15.80 -6.33 -8.52
C MET A 135 16.26 -5.49 -7.34
N GLY A 136 15.53 -5.57 -6.22
CA GLY A 136 15.92 -4.83 -5.02
C GLY A 136 14.74 -4.38 -4.16
N ILE A 137 15.04 -3.48 -3.23
CA ILE A 137 14.06 -2.80 -2.37
C ILE A 137 13.79 -1.42 -2.98
N TYR A 138 12.61 -1.20 -3.54
CA TYR A 138 12.27 0.06 -4.23
C TYR A 138 11.32 0.96 -3.43
N GLN A 139 10.72 0.43 -2.37
CA GLN A 139 9.90 1.19 -1.41
C GLN A 139 10.52 1.11 -0.01
N SER A 140 10.05 1.96 0.89
CA SER A 140 10.58 2.04 2.25
C SER A 140 10.41 0.74 3.04
N VAL A 141 11.41 0.44 3.87
CA VAL A 141 11.31 -0.54 4.95
C VAL A 141 11.12 0.25 6.25
N THR A 142 10.03 0.00 6.95
CA THR A 142 9.64 0.79 8.12
C THR A 142 9.35 -0.06 9.33
N LEU A 143 9.53 0.54 10.51
CA LEU A 143 9.07 -0.01 11.78
C LEU A 143 7.83 0.73 12.24
N GLU A 144 6.86 -0.03 12.72
CA GLU A 144 5.63 0.46 13.31
C GLU A 144 5.48 -0.14 14.72
N ALA A 145 4.85 0.60 15.62
CA ALA A 145 4.55 0.12 16.96
C ALA A 145 3.09 0.36 17.32
N THR A 146 2.39 -0.71 17.67
CA THR A 146 0.99 -0.68 18.09
C THR A 146 0.82 -1.25 19.50
N ASP A 147 -0.33 -1.05 20.13
CA ASP A 147 -0.73 -1.92 21.24
C ASP A 147 -1.27 -3.24 20.67
N GLN A 148 -2.18 -3.91 21.37
CA GLN A 148 -2.60 -5.28 21.02
C GLN A 148 -3.62 -5.36 19.87
N VAL A 149 -4.25 -4.24 19.50
CA VAL A 149 -5.25 -4.21 18.43
C VAL A 149 -4.73 -3.37 17.28
N THR A 150 -4.72 -3.94 16.07
CA THR A 150 -4.38 -3.25 14.82
C THR A 150 -5.61 -2.95 13.98
N ILE A 151 -5.46 -1.94 13.12
CA ILE A 151 -6.39 -1.62 12.04
C ILE A 151 -5.66 -1.90 10.72
N GLU A 152 -6.28 -2.67 9.86
CA GLU A 152 -5.68 -3.11 8.60
C GLU A 152 -6.63 -2.79 7.43
N ASP A 153 -6.03 -2.52 6.27
CA ASP A 153 -6.70 -2.33 4.99
C ASP A 153 -7.88 -1.35 5.01
N PRO A 154 -7.71 -0.11 5.52
CA PRO A 154 -8.78 0.87 5.47
C PRO A 154 -9.17 1.18 4.02
N TYR A 155 -10.44 0.93 3.69
CA TYR A 155 -11.00 1.09 2.35
C TYR A 155 -12.17 2.07 2.38
N ILE A 156 -12.10 3.12 1.55
CA ILE A 156 -13.10 4.18 1.49
C ILE A 156 -13.84 4.06 0.15
N ILE A 157 -15.16 3.94 0.24
CA ILE A 157 -16.06 3.92 -0.91
C ILE A 157 -16.81 5.24 -0.90
N THR A 158 -16.78 5.94 -2.04
CA THR A 158 -17.52 7.19 -2.25
C THR A 158 -18.55 6.97 -3.36
N THR A 159 -19.80 7.33 -3.10
CA THR A 159 -20.87 7.30 -4.08
C THR A 159 -21.57 8.65 -4.14
N LEU A 160 -22.10 8.99 -5.32
CA LEU A 160 -22.83 10.22 -5.60
C LEU A 160 -24.28 9.85 -5.96
N PRO A 161 -25.16 9.63 -4.96
CA PRO A 161 -26.50 9.08 -5.18
C PRO A 161 -27.42 10.00 -5.99
N GLN A 162 -27.07 11.29 -6.10
CA GLN A 162 -27.83 12.27 -6.86
C GLN A 162 -27.04 12.75 -8.09
N LYS A 163 -27.70 12.85 -9.23
CA LYS A 163 -27.08 13.28 -10.50
C LYS A 163 -26.49 14.69 -10.46
N ASP A 164 -27.01 15.57 -9.58
CA ASP A 164 -26.53 16.93 -9.39
C ASP A 164 -25.30 17.04 -8.50
N THR A 165 -24.80 15.91 -7.98
CA THR A 165 -23.61 15.81 -7.12
C THR A 165 -23.69 16.61 -5.80
N THR A 166 -24.90 16.98 -5.37
CA THR A 166 -25.10 17.73 -4.12
C THR A 166 -24.93 16.91 -2.87
N VAL A 167 -24.92 15.59 -2.99
CA VAL A 167 -24.75 14.64 -1.90
C VAL A 167 -23.67 13.63 -2.23
N ALA A 168 -22.79 13.34 -1.28
CA ALA A 168 -21.84 12.24 -1.35
C ALA A 168 -21.98 11.32 -0.12
N ASP A 169 -22.14 10.04 -0.36
CA ASP A 169 -22.18 9.01 0.65
C ASP A 169 -20.80 8.36 0.82
N ILE A 170 -20.31 8.34 2.06
CA ILE A 170 -19.00 7.77 2.39
C ILE A 170 -19.20 6.50 3.20
N THR A 171 -18.68 5.39 2.70
CA THR A 171 -18.59 4.14 3.44
C THR A 171 -17.13 3.81 3.72
N ILE A 172 -16.80 3.56 4.98
CA ILE A 172 -15.44 3.20 5.42
C ILE A 172 -15.47 1.75 5.89
N LYS A 173 -14.59 0.92 5.33
CA LYS A 173 -14.34 -0.43 5.76
C LYS A 173 -12.93 -0.58 6.25
N ALA A 174 -12.70 -1.42 7.25
CA ALA A 174 -11.38 -1.82 7.72
C ALA A 174 -11.47 -3.15 8.46
N THR A 175 -10.36 -3.86 8.54
CA THR A 175 -10.22 -5.03 9.41
C THR A 175 -9.57 -4.62 10.72
N VAL A 176 -10.16 -5.02 11.83
CA VAL A 176 -9.59 -4.85 13.17
C VAL A 176 -9.13 -6.21 13.66
N HIS A 177 -7.90 -6.31 14.14
CA HIS A 177 -7.33 -7.56 14.62
C HIS A 177 -6.82 -7.43 16.07
N ASN A 178 -7.27 -8.31 16.95
CA ASN A 178 -6.77 -8.43 18.33
C ASN A 178 -5.64 -9.48 18.37
N HIS A 179 -4.41 -9.06 18.59
CA HIS A 179 -3.22 -9.93 18.65
C HIS A 179 -2.93 -10.47 20.06
N SER A 180 -3.87 -10.39 20.98
CA SER A 180 -3.70 -10.89 22.34
C SER A 180 -4.56 -12.10 22.63
N ASP A 181 -4.21 -12.80 23.71
CA ASP A 181 -4.95 -13.91 24.30
C ASP A 181 -6.15 -13.47 25.18
N LYS A 182 -6.46 -12.15 25.20
CA LYS A 182 -7.51 -11.56 26.03
C LYS A 182 -8.55 -10.84 25.19
N MET A 183 -9.77 -10.80 25.70
CA MET A 183 -10.83 -9.98 25.14
C MET A 183 -10.48 -8.49 25.36
N ILE A 184 -10.58 -7.69 24.29
CA ILE A 184 -10.34 -6.25 24.33
C ILE A 184 -11.58 -5.51 23.86
N SER A 185 -12.04 -4.55 24.66
CA SER A 185 -13.11 -3.64 24.30
C SER A 185 -12.58 -2.23 24.09
N GLY A 186 -13.11 -1.57 23.07
CA GLY A 186 -12.71 -0.21 22.70
C GLY A 186 -13.69 0.41 21.71
N LYS A 187 -13.20 1.40 20.98
CA LYS A 187 -13.99 2.15 20.01
C LYS A 187 -13.15 2.35 18.75
N VAL A 188 -13.72 2.05 17.60
CA VAL A 188 -13.18 2.52 16.33
C VAL A 188 -13.71 3.93 16.09
N LYS A 189 -12.80 4.88 15.93
CA LYS A 189 -13.12 6.29 15.65
C LYS A 189 -12.60 6.64 14.26
N ALA A 190 -13.46 7.17 13.41
CA ALA A 190 -13.13 7.69 12.10
C ALA A 190 -13.38 9.20 12.08
N THR A 191 -12.41 9.97 11.58
CA THR A 191 -12.53 11.42 11.43
C THR A 191 -12.09 11.82 10.02
N ILE A 192 -13.00 12.45 9.27
CA ILE A 192 -12.76 12.95 7.92
C ILE A 192 -12.51 14.46 7.99
N ARG A 193 -11.47 14.94 7.29
CA ARG A 193 -11.12 16.36 7.16
C ARG A 193 -10.82 16.70 5.71
N LEU A 194 -11.20 17.90 5.30
CA LEU A 194 -10.74 18.47 4.03
C LEU A 194 -9.24 18.82 4.13
N ILE A 195 -8.48 18.47 3.11
CA ILE A 195 -7.07 18.86 2.98
C ILE A 195 -7.02 20.15 2.16
N ASN A 196 -6.67 21.27 2.79
CA ASN A 196 -6.62 22.58 2.12
C ASN A 196 -5.25 22.89 1.53
N GLU A 197 -4.27 22.03 1.76
CA GLU A 197 -2.92 22.25 1.29
C GLU A 197 -2.36 20.94 0.70
N LEU A 198 -2.13 20.95 -0.60
CA LEU A 198 -1.52 19.83 -1.33
C LEU A 198 -0.04 20.12 -1.52
N VAL A 199 0.81 19.30 -0.91
CA VAL A 199 2.28 19.43 -0.99
C VAL A 199 2.80 18.49 -2.06
N TYR A 200 3.45 19.05 -3.08
CA TYR A 200 4.15 18.34 -4.14
C TYR A 200 5.68 18.53 -3.97
N PRO A 201 6.51 17.68 -4.55
CA PRO A 201 7.95 17.79 -4.39
C PRO A 201 8.54 19.17 -4.76
N SER A 202 7.93 19.88 -5.72
CA SER A 202 8.42 21.15 -6.24
C SER A 202 7.57 22.37 -5.89
N TYR A 203 6.37 22.19 -5.36
CA TYR A 203 5.47 23.30 -5.00
C TYR A 203 4.38 22.86 -4.01
N THR A 204 3.75 23.85 -3.42
CA THR A 204 2.56 23.66 -2.55
C THR A 204 1.38 24.38 -3.16
N ARG A 205 0.24 23.68 -3.31
CA ARG A 205 -1.02 24.25 -3.78
C ARG A 205 -1.99 24.39 -2.62
N LYS A 206 -2.48 25.60 -2.39
CA LYS A 206 -3.56 25.87 -1.44
C LYS A 206 -4.90 25.82 -2.16
N LEU A 207 -5.86 25.11 -1.59
CA LEU A 207 -7.23 25.03 -2.10
C LEU A 207 -8.16 25.86 -1.21
N ALA A 208 -9.04 26.61 -1.85
CA ALA A 208 -10.10 27.31 -1.12
C ALA A 208 -11.15 26.30 -0.68
N GLY A 209 -11.56 26.37 0.57
CA GLY A 209 -12.61 25.51 1.09
C GLY A 209 -12.53 25.40 2.61
N SER A 210 -13.68 25.13 3.21
CA SER A 210 -13.78 24.89 4.65
C SER A 210 -14.83 23.82 4.91
N MET A 211 -14.44 22.77 5.60
CA MET A 211 -15.33 21.70 6.03
C MET A 211 -15.10 21.42 7.52
N LYS A 212 -16.18 21.42 8.28
CA LYS A 212 -16.10 20.95 9.67
C LYS A 212 -15.70 19.47 9.67
N PRO A 213 -14.76 19.03 10.52
CA PRO A 213 -14.42 17.62 10.62
C PRO A 213 -15.65 16.76 10.91
N ILE A 214 -15.80 15.68 10.15
CA ILE A 214 -16.87 14.69 10.36
C ILE A 214 -16.27 13.56 11.18
N SER A 215 -16.87 13.25 12.35
CA SER A 215 -16.38 12.19 13.21
C SER A 215 -17.50 11.22 13.56
N VAL A 216 -17.20 9.92 13.44
CA VAL A 216 -18.07 8.83 13.88
C VAL A 216 -17.31 7.89 14.79
N THR A 217 -18.03 7.22 15.69
CA THR A 217 -17.46 6.30 16.67
C THR A 217 -18.30 5.04 16.77
N LEU A 218 -17.66 3.88 16.66
CA LEU A 218 -18.27 2.56 16.75
C LEU A 218 -17.67 1.80 17.92
N PRO A 219 -18.43 1.47 18.99
CA PRO A 219 -17.99 0.53 20.02
C PRO A 219 -17.71 -0.85 19.41
N VAL A 220 -16.59 -1.45 19.78
CA VAL A 220 -16.17 -2.77 19.29
C VAL A 220 -15.59 -3.56 20.45
N THR A 221 -16.04 -4.83 20.57
CA THR A 221 -15.42 -5.80 21.46
C THR A 221 -14.81 -6.90 20.58
N MET A 222 -13.55 -7.22 20.84
CA MET A 222 -12.74 -8.20 20.13
C MET A 222 -12.42 -9.38 21.04
N LEU A 223 -12.71 -10.58 20.59
CA LEU A 223 -12.30 -11.81 21.27
C LEU A 223 -10.78 -12.02 21.13
N PRO A 224 -10.16 -12.93 21.91
CA PRO A 224 -8.75 -13.29 21.73
C PRO A 224 -8.45 -13.72 20.30
N ASN A 225 -7.40 -13.16 19.70
CA ASN A 225 -6.95 -13.45 18.34
C ASN A 225 -8.03 -13.29 17.25
N GLU A 226 -9.08 -12.52 17.53
CA GLU A 226 -10.17 -12.25 16.57
C GLU A 226 -9.72 -11.24 15.51
N SER A 227 -10.09 -11.54 14.25
CA SER A 227 -10.08 -10.61 13.14
C SER A 227 -11.52 -10.29 12.74
N LYS A 228 -11.86 -9.02 12.63
CA LYS A 228 -13.23 -8.55 12.40
C LYS A 228 -13.29 -7.40 11.41
N GLU A 229 -14.03 -7.59 10.32
CA GLU A 229 -14.35 -6.47 9.43
C GLU A 229 -15.34 -5.52 10.10
N ILE A 230 -15.04 -4.23 10.04
CA ILE A 230 -15.94 -3.15 10.47
C ILE A 230 -16.40 -2.37 9.25
N THR A 231 -17.64 -1.87 9.32
CA THR A 231 -18.22 -0.98 8.32
C THR A 231 -18.87 0.22 9.00
N LEU A 232 -18.45 1.42 8.60
CA LEU A 232 -19.05 2.69 8.96
C LEU A 232 -19.70 3.26 7.70
N SER A 233 -21.02 3.36 7.68
CA SER A 233 -21.78 3.75 6.47
C SER A 233 -22.85 4.80 6.82
N PRO A 234 -23.39 5.52 5.81
CA PRO A 234 -24.46 6.51 6.01
C PRO A 234 -25.72 5.95 6.69
N GLN A 235 -26.05 4.67 6.43
CA GLN A 235 -27.19 3.99 7.06
C GLN A 235 -27.06 3.92 8.59
N LYS A 236 -25.82 3.81 9.08
CA LYS A 236 -25.52 3.76 10.52
C LYS A 236 -25.17 5.13 11.11
N PHE A 237 -24.55 5.98 10.30
CA PHE A 237 -24.06 7.31 10.70
C PHE A 237 -24.44 8.32 9.60
N SER A 238 -25.58 8.97 9.72
CA SER A 238 -26.12 9.90 8.73
C SER A 238 -25.16 11.05 8.36
N VAL A 239 -24.23 11.41 9.25
CA VAL A 239 -23.20 12.44 8.99
C VAL A 239 -22.20 12.03 7.90
N LEU A 240 -22.15 10.74 7.52
CA LEU A 240 -21.35 10.24 6.40
C LEU A 240 -22.03 10.46 5.04
N SER A 241 -23.26 10.97 5.02
CA SER A 241 -23.93 11.53 3.84
C SER A 241 -23.67 13.03 3.82
N ILE A 242 -22.65 13.43 3.06
CA ILE A 242 -22.10 14.78 3.04
C ILE A 242 -22.89 15.65 2.08
N GLN A 243 -23.45 16.76 2.57
CA GLN A 243 -24.13 17.75 1.75
C GLN A 243 -23.12 18.73 1.14
N ASN A 244 -23.29 19.06 -0.16
CA ASN A 244 -22.40 19.93 -0.92
C ASN A 244 -20.91 19.55 -0.76
N PRO A 245 -20.53 18.30 -1.15
CA PRO A 245 -19.20 17.79 -0.94
C PRO A 245 -18.17 18.53 -1.80
N TYR A 246 -16.93 18.63 -1.30
CA TYR A 246 -15.78 19.05 -2.09
C TYR A 246 -15.30 17.87 -2.94
N LEU A 247 -15.67 17.87 -4.23
CA LEU A 247 -15.38 16.77 -5.16
C LEU A 247 -13.96 16.84 -5.72
N TRP A 248 -13.41 15.68 -6.03
CA TRP A 248 -12.14 15.56 -6.75
C TRP A 248 -12.42 15.41 -8.25
N TYR A 249 -11.82 16.27 -9.07
CA TYR A 249 -11.92 16.20 -10.52
C TYR A 249 -10.56 15.91 -11.17
N PRO A 250 -10.52 15.24 -12.34
CA PRO A 250 -9.32 15.16 -13.14
C PRO A 250 -8.81 16.54 -13.54
N ASN A 251 -7.53 16.62 -13.89
CA ASN A 251 -6.93 17.86 -14.36
C ASN A 251 -7.72 18.43 -15.56
N GLY A 252 -8.02 19.72 -15.50
CA GLY A 252 -8.80 20.43 -16.52
C GLY A 252 -10.33 20.34 -16.39
N TYR A 253 -10.85 19.54 -15.43
CA TYR A 253 -12.30 19.39 -15.23
C TYR A 253 -12.83 20.02 -13.94
N GLY A 254 -11.96 20.48 -13.07
CA GLY A 254 -12.32 21.10 -11.80
C GLY A 254 -11.19 21.03 -10.76
N GLU A 255 -11.54 21.35 -9.53
CA GLU A 255 -10.58 21.31 -8.42
C GLU A 255 -10.34 19.87 -7.94
N GLN A 256 -9.12 19.62 -7.48
CA GLN A 256 -8.68 18.31 -6.97
C GLN A 256 -8.74 18.28 -5.45
N TYR A 257 -9.94 18.44 -4.88
CA TYR A 257 -10.09 18.40 -3.43
C TYR A 257 -9.78 17.01 -2.88
N MET A 258 -8.92 16.98 -1.88
CA MET A 258 -8.55 15.76 -1.16
C MET A 258 -9.07 15.83 0.28
N HIS A 259 -9.38 14.66 0.81
CA HIS A 259 -9.79 14.48 2.19
C HIS A 259 -8.81 13.55 2.89
N SER A 260 -8.62 13.72 4.19
CA SER A 260 -7.94 12.75 5.03
C SER A 260 -8.95 12.02 5.91
N LEU A 261 -8.82 10.71 5.98
CA LEU A 261 -9.42 9.86 7.00
C LEU A 261 -8.37 9.57 8.05
N ASP A 262 -8.63 9.93 9.30
CA ASP A 262 -7.93 9.42 10.48
C ASP A 262 -8.81 8.33 11.10
N LEU A 263 -8.31 7.10 11.16
CA LEU A 263 -8.99 5.94 11.73
C LEU A 263 -8.17 5.45 12.93
N SER A 264 -8.78 5.29 14.10
CA SER A 264 -8.11 4.80 15.32
C SER A 264 -8.93 3.75 16.03
N PHE A 265 -8.25 2.83 16.72
CA PHE A 265 -8.86 1.98 17.73
C PHE A 265 -8.45 2.50 19.11
N ASP A 266 -9.39 3.10 19.80
CA ASP A 266 -9.17 3.68 21.12
C ASP A 266 -9.70 2.70 22.19
N MET A 267 -8.79 2.20 23.03
CA MET A 267 -9.11 1.31 24.15
C MET A 267 -9.90 2.05 25.24
N ASN A 268 -10.62 1.31 26.08
CA ASN A 268 -11.41 1.89 27.16
C ASN A 268 -10.58 2.66 28.22
N ASN A 269 -9.27 2.43 28.27
CA ASN A 269 -8.33 3.20 29.12
C ASN A 269 -7.93 4.56 28.53
N GLY A 270 -8.52 4.97 27.39
CA GLY A 270 -8.27 6.22 26.69
C GLY A 270 -7.02 6.25 25.81
N LYS A 271 -6.26 5.15 25.73
CA LYS A 271 -5.09 5.04 24.83
C LYS A 271 -5.52 4.51 23.47
N SER A 272 -4.96 5.09 22.42
CA SER A 272 -5.09 4.55 21.07
C SER A 272 -4.16 3.34 20.91
N SER A 273 -4.72 2.19 20.51
CA SER A 273 -3.94 0.99 20.23
C SER A 273 -3.24 1.11 18.88
N ASP A 274 -3.96 1.59 17.89
CA ASP A 274 -3.46 1.77 16.53
C ASP A 274 -4.15 2.95 15.84
N ARG A 275 -3.50 3.49 14.82
CA ARG A 275 -4.01 4.63 14.05
C ARG A 275 -3.53 4.57 12.61
N GLU A 276 -4.50 4.61 11.69
CA GLU A 276 -4.28 4.67 10.27
C GLU A 276 -4.72 6.00 9.68
N LYS A 277 -3.98 6.50 8.71
CA LYS A 277 -4.31 7.72 7.97
C LYS A 277 -4.32 7.45 6.48
N VAL A 278 -5.46 7.76 5.83
CA VAL A 278 -5.64 7.58 4.39
C VAL A 278 -6.13 8.89 3.78
N ASN A 279 -5.54 9.27 2.64
CA ASN A 279 -6.01 10.40 1.85
C ASN A 279 -6.86 9.87 0.68
N PHE A 280 -8.00 10.52 0.42
CA PHE A 280 -8.91 10.13 -0.64
C PHE A 280 -9.59 11.34 -1.30
N GLY A 281 -10.02 11.18 -2.54
CA GLY A 281 -10.87 12.12 -3.24
C GLY A 281 -12.33 11.61 -3.26
N ILE A 282 -13.29 12.50 -3.11
CA ILE A 282 -14.71 12.15 -3.27
C ILE A 282 -15.03 12.17 -4.76
N ARG A 283 -15.28 10.99 -5.32
CA ARG A 283 -15.57 10.80 -6.74
C ARG A 283 -16.26 9.46 -6.97
N GLU A 284 -17.15 9.40 -7.94
CA GLU A 284 -17.72 8.16 -8.46
C GLU A 284 -17.38 8.02 -9.95
N ILE A 285 -17.04 6.82 -10.38
CA ILE A 285 -16.80 6.47 -11.78
C ILE A 285 -17.69 5.28 -12.09
N THR A 286 -18.57 5.47 -13.07
CA THR A 286 -19.44 4.42 -13.58
C THR A 286 -19.12 4.14 -15.04
N SER A 287 -19.39 2.92 -15.49
CA SER A 287 -19.28 2.52 -16.90
C SER A 287 -20.56 1.82 -17.33
N GLU A 288 -21.07 2.16 -18.52
CA GLU A 288 -22.23 1.53 -19.12
C GLU A 288 -21.89 0.96 -20.49
N LEU A 289 -22.37 -0.26 -20.76
CA LEU A 289 -22.32 -0.84 -22.12
C LEU A 289 -23.41 -0.21 -22.98
N MET A 290 -23.02 0.53 -24.01
CA MET A 290 -23.96 1.04 -24.98
C MET A 290 -24.51 -0.09 -25.90
N LYS A 291 -25.79 -0.42 -25.77
CA LYS A 291 -26.43 -1.54 -26.47
C LYS A 291 -26.60 -1.39 -28.01
N ASN A 292 -26.24 -0.26 -28.60
CA ASN A 292 -26.65 0.06 -29.98
C ASN A 292 -25.54 0.54 -30.93
N ARG A 293 -24.32 0.09 -30.79
CA ARG A 293 -23.30 0.35 -31.83
C ARG A 293 -22.53 -0.94 -32.16
N SER A 294 -22.47 -1.22 -33.49
CA SER A 294 -21.69 -2.31 -34.07
C SER A 294 -20.15 -2.17 -33.87
N GLU A 295 -19.71 -1.15 -33.18
CA GLU A 295 -18.33 -0.94 -32.75
C GLU A 295 -18.30 -0.63 -31.26
N GLU A 296 -17.57 -1.46 -30.51
CA GLU A 296 -17.26 -1.21 -29.09
C GLU A 296 -16.37 0.02 -29.00
N ARG A 297 -16.93 1.19 -28.76
CA ARG A 297 -16.16 2.34 -28.24
C ARG A 297 -16.25 2.34 -26.73
N ARG A 298 -15.15 1.96 -26.08
CA ARG A 298 -14.96 2.21 -24.66
C ARG A 298 -14.79 3.72 -24.48
N VAL A 299 -15.67 4.33 -23.71
CA VAL A 299 -15.56 5.72 -23.26
C VAL A 299 -14.84 5.74 -21.93
#